data_68279f280800447ac4ab31c5aae39088
#
_entry.id   68279f280800447ac4ab31c5aae39088
#
_cell.length_a   1.000
_cell.length_b   1.000
_cell.length_c   1.000
_cell.angle_alpha   90.00
_cell.angle_beta   90.00
_cell.angle_gamma   90.00
#
_symmetry.space_group_name_H-M   'P 1'
#
loop_
_entity.id
_entity.type
_entity.pdbx_description
1 polymer ?
#
loop_
_entity_poly.entity_id
_entity_poly.type
_entity_poly.pdbx_seq_one_letter_code
_entity_poly.pdbx_strand_id
1 'polypeptide(L)'
;MKDIDKYRGCIIGGAVGDALGFAVEFMQDETIFQKYGELGITEYDLINGVAQISDDTQMTLFTANGLLLGTTRGMTRGIMGSYPGYIALCYKEWYKTQYESYPLNEKHPYSWLINVPELFASRAPGNTCLSAIESGIEGTIQEPINRSKGCGGVMRVAPIGIYFGDKRITIDDVDMIGAETAALTHGHELGYIPAAALVHIIHLISHQEISLVDAVNDAIVSMERLFPDSKHMSTFTALMKKSIELSREDLDDLDAIRELGQGWVAEETLAIAVYCALKYSQDFEKAIIASVNHSGDSDSTGAVTGNILGAYLGMKAIPQKFMENLELKDVILEIADDLYNDCKISEYGSYRDEVWEQKYIYKTYKPKPKDESAECTIILFPEFVTLKQDVEKLRTEISMLLLERDELRLVICKNIETAYMLALGSLEYKAFELQCKVLRLRRKIDLIQAKKNRQEKIVLSAIEETLNEEFAEYQRQLDEQINKMNKALDHSKGTPLTEEETKEIKKIYRNIVKALHPDLHPEVTPSQVQLFQNAVEAYEHGDLNSLRIISTMVAEPIVVEPSESALTVLAKEKERLAKTLELIREQIAEIKSEFPYTMRELVESPEKIAEKKAEIEETLTELKEAYDFYSAKLKEMLR
;
A
#
# COMPACT_ATOMS: atom_id res chain seq x y z
N MET A 1 -8.22 24.99 29.84
CA MET A 1 -8.87 26.00 28.94
C MET A 1 -8.36 25.73 27.53
N LYS A 2 -9.23 25.70 26.51
CA LYS A 2 -8.76 25.53 25.11
C LYS A 2 -7.80 26.66 24.74
N ASP A 3 -6.68 26.29 24.11
CA ASP A 3 -5.67 27.22 23.59
C ASP A 3 -5.51 26.99 22.07
N ILE A 4 -5.89 28.00 21.27
CA ILE A 4 -5.80 27.93 19.80
C ILE A 4 -4.36 27.74 19.31
N ASP A 5 -3.38 28.27 20.06
CA ASP A 5 -1.96 28.14 19.71
C ASP A 5 -1.52 26.66 19.76
N LYS A 6 -2.02 25.89 20.74
CA LYS A 6 -1.78 24.45 20.85
C LYS A 6 -2.49 23.65 19.75
N TYR A 7 -3.72 24.04 19.39
CA TYR A 7 -4.46 23.39 18.30
C TYR A 7 -3.73 23.54 16.97
N ARG A 8 -3.37 24.79 16.63
CA ARG A 8 -2.57 25.08 15.44
C ARG A 8 -1.21 24.41 15.52
N GLY A 9 -0.54 24.49 16.68
CA GLY A 9 0.77 23.87 16.90
C GLY A 9 0.74 22.38 16.66
N CYS A 10 -0.26 21.65 17.16
CA CYS A 10 -0.40 20.21 16.97
C CYS A 10 -0.48 19.82 15.49
N ILE A 11 -1.40 20.42 14.75
CA ILE A 11 -1.65 19.99 13.36
C ILE A 11 -0.55 20.49 12.43
N ILE A 12 -0.13 21.74 12.55
CA ILE A 12 0.95 22.29 11.71
C ILE A 12 2.31 21.68 12.05
N GLY A 13 2.56 21.42 13.35
CA GLY A 13 3.80 20.78 13.79
C GLY A 13 3.97 19.38 13.20
N GLY A 14 2.88 18.61 13.15
CA GLY A 14 2.87 17.32 12.47
C GLY A 14 3.21 17.45 10.98
N ALA A 15 2.57 18.38 10.27
CA ALA A 15 2.85 18.62 8.86
C ALA A 15 4.27 19.11 8.58
N VAL A 16 4.87 19.87 9.54
CA VAL A 16 6.29 20.27 9.44
C VAL A 16 7.21 19.07 9.55
N GLY A 17 6.96 18.20 10.53
CA GLY A 17 7.76 16.98 10.71
C GLY A 17 7.63 16.02 9.54
N ASP A 18 6.41 15.79 9.07
CA ASP A 18 6.10 15.03 7.86
C ASP A 18 6.87 15.58 6.64
N ALA A 19 6.70 16.86 6.31
CA ALA A 19 7.33 17.45 5.12
C ALA A 19 8.86 17.46 5.17
N LEU A 20 9.48 17.53 6.36
CA LEU A 20 10.92 17.42 6.50
C LEU A 20 11.39 15.97 6.35
N GLY A 21 10.66 15.02 6.95
CA GLY A 21 10.97 13.60 6.94
C GLY A 21 10.73 12.94 5.58
N PHE A 22 9.68 13.35 4.87
CA PHE A 22 9.32 12.79 3.57
C PHE A 22 10.45 12.89 2.53
N ALA A 23 11.28 13.93 2.60
CA ALA A 23 12.45 14.07 1.73
C ALA A 23 13.53 12.99 1.93
N VAL A 24 13.50 12.27 3.06
CA VAL A 24 14.52 11.29 3.47
C VAL A 24 13.96 9.93 3.89
N GLU A 25 12.64 9.73 3.82
CA GLU A 25 11.89 8.55 4.30
C GLU A 25 12.50 7.20 3.85
N PHE A 26 12.95 7.11 2.62
CA PHE A 26 13.52 5.85 2.08
C PHE A 26 15.04 5.86 2.01
N MET A 27 15.71 6.81 2.69
CA MET A 27 17.15 6.91 2.69
C MET A 27 17.75 6.17 3.89
N GLN A 28 18.96 5.61 3.68
CA GLN A 28 19.79 5.17 4.80
C GLN A 28 20.47 6.38 5.44
N ASP A 29 20.68 6.33 6.74
CA ASP A 29 21.29 7.41 7.52
C ASP A 29 22.63 7.88 6.93
N GLU A 30 23.50 6.95 6.50
CA GLU A 30 24.75 7.33 5.85
C GLU A 30 24.53 8.18 4.59
N THR A 31 23.47 7.88 3.82
CA THR A 31 23.09 8.64 2.61
C THR A 31 22.53 10.01 2.97
N ILE A 32 21.73 10.09 4.05
CA ILE A 32 21.21 11.37 4.55
C ILE A 32 22.36 12.29 4.94
N PHE A 33 23.31 11.82 5.76
CA PHE A 33 24.44 12.61 6.21
C PHE A 33 25.43 12.92 5.08
N GLN A 34 25.56 12.05 4.10
CA GLN A 34 26.35 12.34 2.90
C GLN A 34 25.72 13.45 2.05
N LYS A 35 24.38 13.46 1.90
CA LYS A 35 23.67 14.44 1.07
C LYS A 35 23.53 15.80 1.75
N TYR A 36 23.19 15.82 3.04
CA TYR A 36 22.80 17.04 3.76
C TYR A 36 23.87 17.53 4.75
N GLY A 37 24.97 16.81 4.95
CA GLY A 37 26.03 17.17 5.88
C GLY A 37 25.91 16.51 7.25
N GLU A 38 26.84 16.86 8.17
CA GLU A 38 26.97 16.19 9.48
C GLU A 38 25.72 16.26 10.37
N LEU A 39 24.85 17.23 10.17
CA LEU A 39 23.61 17.39 10.92
C LEU A 39 22.39 16.71 10.25
N GLY A 40 22.60 16.10 9.07
CA GLY A 40 21.50 15.57 8.27
C GLY A 40 20.64 16.69 7.67
N ILE A 41 19.37 16.36 7.33
CA ILE A 41 18.42 17.35 6.81
C ILE A 41 17.94 18.26 7.95
N THR A 42 18.15 19.59 7.80
CA THR A 42 17.77 20.62 8.78
C THR A 42 16.85 21.70 8.20
N GLU A 43 16.64 21.67 6.89
CA GLU A 43 15.77 22.56 6.13
C GLU A 43 15.06 21.74 5.05
N TYR A 44 13.93 22.26 4.55
CA TYR A 44 13.18 21.57 3.54
C TYR A 44 13.94 21.35 2.23
N ASP A 45 13.85 20.16 1.68
CA ASP A 45 14.24 19.87 0.29
C ASP A 45 13.04 20.20 -0.60
N LEU A 46 13.02 21.44 -1.15
CA LEU A 46 11.86 21.97 -1.84
C LEU A 46 11.70 21.38 -3.25
N ILE A 47 10.53 20.84 -3.54
CA ILE A 47 10.15 20.41 -4.88
C ILE A 47 9.30 21.51 -5.52
N ASN A 48 9.81 22.15 -6.57
CA ASN A 48 9.17 23.30 -7.21
C ASN A 48 8.85 24.46 -6.23
N GLY A 49 9.72 24.69 -5.26
CA GLY A 49 9.54 25.75 -4.26
C GLY A 49 8.57 25.41 -3.14
N VAL A 50 8.15 24.14 -3.01
CA VAL A 50 7.19 23.68 -2.01
C VAL A 50 7.78 22.52 -1.21
N ALA A 51 7.63 22.57 0.11
CA ALA A 51 7.88 21.47 1.02
C ALA A 51 6.67 20.54 1.01
N GLN A 52 6.78 19.41 0.30
CA GLN A 52 5.66 18.48 0.10
C GLN A 52 5.37 17.68 1.36
N ILE A 53 4.09 17.54 1.68
CA ILE A 53 3.60 16.62 2.72
C ILE A 53 3.37 15.23 2.14
N SER A 54 3.41 14.19 2.99
CA SER A 54 3.07 12.80 2.65
C SER A 54 1.60 12.46 2.92
N ASP A 55 1.25 11.17 2.85
CA ASP A 55 -0.06 10.66 3.25
C ASP A 55 -0.33 10.82 4.76
N ASP A 56 0.68 10.98 5.59
CA ASP A 56 0.58 11.27 7.02
C ASP A 56 -0.27 12.51 7.29
N THR A 57 0.13 13.65 6.71
CA THR A 57 -0.64 14.89 6.84
C THR A 57 -1.96 14.82 6.08
N GLN A 58 -1.98 14.23 4.88
CA GLN A 58 -3.23 14.06 4.14
C GLN A 58 -4.27 13.32 4.98
N MET A 59 -3.95 12.15 5.52
CA MET A 59 -4.88 11.37 6.33
C MET A 59 -5.22 12.06 7.67
N THR A 60 -4.29 12.81 8.26
CA THR A 60 -4.54 13.65 9.43
C THR A 60 -5.63 14.70 9.15
N LEU A 61 -5.61 15.37 8.01
CA LEU A 61 -6.64 16.33 7.60
C LEU A 61 -8.01 15.64 7.41
N PHE A 62 -8.05 14.47 6.79
CA PHE A 62 -9.29 13.71 6.63
C PHE A 62 -9.81 13.15 7.95
N THR A 63 -8.95 12.81 8.91
CA THR A 63 -9.35 12.49 10.30
C THR A 63 -10.03 13.68 10.96
N ALA A 64 -9.40 14.86 10.92
CA ALA A 64 -9.97 16.10 11.47
C ALA A 64 -11.33 16.42 10.84
N ASN A 65 -11.43 16.33 9.50
CA ASN A 65 -12.70 16.55 8.81
C ASN A 65 -13.78 15.55 9.24
N GLY A 66 -13.44 14.28 9.48
CA GLY A 66 -14.38 13.26 9.95
C GLY A 66 -14.95 13.57 11.35
N LEU A 67 -14.11 14.07 12.27
CA LEU A 67 -14.54 14.54 13.59
C LEU A 67 -15.55 15.69 13.48
N LEU A 68 -15.22 16.71 12.69
CA LEU A 68 -16.06 17.90 12.47
C LEU A 68 -17.35 17.57 11.73
N LEU A 69 -17.32 16.66 10.76
CA LEU A 69 -18.51 16.13 10.09
C LEU A 69 -19.44 15.43 11.08
N GLY A 70 -18.90 14.58 11.95
CA GLY A 70 -19.67 13.83 12.95
C GLY A 70 -20.39 14.77 13.91
N THR A 71 -19.66 15.71 14.51
CA THR A 71 -20.23 16.70 15.42
C THR A 71 -21.26 17.59 14.70
N THR A 72 -20.96 18.09 13.50
CA THR A 72 -21.89 18.92 12.73
C THR A 72 -23.21 18.17 12.44
N ARG A 73 -23.15 16.89 12.09
CA ARG A 73 -24.37 16.07 11.90
C ARG A 73 -25.15 15.87 13.19
N GLY A 74 -24.45 15.60 14.31
CA GLY A 74 -25.09 15.52 15.63
C GLY A 74 -25.81 16.79 16.02
N MET A 75 -25.15 17.94 15.87
CA MET A 75 -25.69 19.25 16.23
C MET A 75 -26.84 19.71 15.31
N THR A 76 -26.79 19.40 14.02
CA THR A 76 -27.76 19.90 13.03
C THR A 76 -28.94 18.96 12.77
N ARG A 77 -28.82 17.67 13.13
CA ARG A 77 -29.84 16.63 12.84
C ARG A 77 -30.29 15.84 14.07
N GLY A 78 -29.68 16.09 15.24
CA GLY A 78 -29.96 15.36 16.48
C GLY A 78 -29.57 13.88 16.47
N ILE A 79 -28.95 13.38 15.40
CA ILE A 79 -28.51 11.98 15.23
C ILE A 79 -27.03 11.97 14.84
N MET A 80 -26.25 11.23 15.61
CA MET A 80 -24.82 11.07 15.39
C MET A 80 -24.45 9.56 15.41
N GLY A 81 -23.66 9.11 14.44
CA GLY A 81 -22.98 7.83 14.46
C GLY A 81 -21.68 7.89 15.28
N SER A 82 -20.85 6.84 15.19
CA SER A 82 -19.52 6.84 15.81
C SER A 82 -18.55 7.76 15.06
N TYR A 83 -17.62 8.39 15.77
CA TYR A 83 -16.56 9.20 15.15
C TYR A 83 -15.68 8.38 14.18
N PRO A 84 -15.21 7.16 14.52
CA PRO A 84 -14.50 6.32 13.57
C PRO A 84 -15.28 6.06 12.28
N GLY A 85 -16.61 5.88 12.36
CA GLY A 85 -17.46 5.73 11.18
C GLY A 85 -17.46 6.95 10.26
N TYR A 86 -17.48 8.19 10.79
CA TYR A 86 -17.37 9.40 9.97
C TYR A 86 -15.97 9.59 9.40
N ILE A 87 -14.95 9.25 10.16
CA ILE A 87 -13.55 9.25 9.69
C ILE A 87 -13.37 8.23 8.56
N ALA A 88 -13.93 7.04 8.67
CA ALA A 88 -13.92 6.02 7.61
C ALA A 88 -14.54 6.52 6.30
N LEU A 89 -15.66 7.28 6.38
CA LEU A 89 -16.26 7.91 5.19
C LEU A 89 -15.32 8.92 4.53
N CYS A 90 -14.60 9.72 5.33
CA CYS A 90 -13.62 10.68 4.83
C CYS A 90 -12.38 9.97 4.24
N TYR A 91 -11.94 8.86 4.82
CA TYR A 91 -10.83 8.05 4.26
C TYR A 91 -11.19 7.41 2.91
N LYS A 92 -12.46 7.05 2.68
CA LYS A 92 -12.90 6.61 1.34
C LYS A 92 -12.77 7.72 0.30
N GLU A 93 -12.91 8.97 0.68
CA GLU A 93 -12.68 10.12 -0.22
C GLU A 93 -11.19 10.40 -0.39
N TRP A 94 -10.40 10.34 0.69
CA TRP A 94 -8.95 10.39 0.58
C TRP A 94 -8.41 9.30 -0.38
N TYR A 95 -8.91 8.08 -0.28
CA TYR A 95 -8.54 6.99 -1.21
C TYR A 95 -8.80 7.38 -2.67
N LYS A 96 -9.95 8.01 -2.97
CA LYS A 96 -10.24 8.48 -4.32
C LYS A 96 -9.24 9.54 -4.79
N THR A 97 -8.77 10.43 -3.90
CA THR A 97 -7.77 11.44 -4.29
C THR A 97 -6.41 10.83 -4.67
N GLN A 98 -6.15 9.56 -4.28
CA GLN A 98 -4.92 8.85 -4.64
C GLN A 98 -4.97 8.27 -6.06
N TYR A 99 -6.17 8.02 -6.60
CA TYR A 99 -6.36 7.32 -7.87
C TYR A 99 -7.14 8.12 -8.92
N GLU A 100 -7.93 9.11 -8.50
CA GLU A 100 -8.76 9.91 -9.39
C GLU A 100 -8.18 11.32 -9.55
N SER A 101 -8.44 11.95 -10.71
CA SER A 101 -7.97 13.31 -10.98
C SER A 101 -8.93 14.37 -10.43
N TYR A 102 -8.38 15.52 -10.00
CA TYR A 102 -9.18 16.68 -9.66
C TYR A 102 -9.84 17.29 -10.93
N PRO A 103 -11.11 17.77 -10.85
CA PRO A 103 -12.04 17.69 -9.73
C PRO A 103 -12.75 16.36 -9.64
N LEU A 104 -12.96 15.88 -8.39
CA LEU A 104 -13.76 14.68 -8.15
C LEU A 104 -15.24 14.95 -8.42
N ASN A 105 -15.87 14.12 -9.25
CA ASN A 105 -17.30 14.26 -9.57
C ASN A 105 -18.17 13.45 -8.59
N GLU A 106 -18.16 13.86 -7.31
CA GLU A 106 -18.92 13.18 -6.25
C GLU A 106 -20.25 13.91 -6.00
N LYS A 107 -21.36 13.16 -6.10
CA LYS A 107 -22.71 13.72 -5.89
C LYS A 107 -23.02 14.04 -4.44
N HIS A 108 -22.46 13.29 -3.50
CA HIS A 108 -22.74 13.38 -2.07
C HIS A 108 -21.44 13.29 -1.27
N PRO A 109 -20.58 14.31 -1.34
CA PRO A 109 -19.30 14.29 -0.65
C PRO A 109 -19.45 14.30 0.86
N TYR A 110 -18.47 13.70 1.55
CA TYR A 110 -18.35 13.72 3.00
C TYR A 110 -17.38 14.80 3.49
N SER A 111 -16.39 15.15 2.67
CA SER A 111 -15.36 16.12 2.99
C SER A 111 -15.28 17.24 1.96
N TRP A 112 -15.08 18.48 2.43
CA TRP A 112 -14.76 19.61 1.55
C TRP A 112 -13.31 19.54 1.01
N LEU A 113 -12.46 18.73 1.63
CA LEU A 113 -11.06 18.54 1.22
C LEU A 113 -10.94 18.00 -0.21
N ILE A 114 -11.95 17.32 -0.73
CA ILE A 114 -11.97 16.92 -2.15
C ILE A 114 -12.03 18.10 -3.14
N ASN A 115 -12.20 19.31 -2.64
CA ASN A 115 -12.13 20.53 -3.44
C ASN A 115 -10.75 21.21 -3.38
N VAL A 116 -9.75 20.58 -2.74
CA VAL A 116 -8.37 21.03 -2.64
C VAL A 116 -7.51 20.27 -3.66
N PRO A 117 -7.07 20.91 -4.75
CA PRO A 117 -6.38 20.23 -5.86
C PRO A 117 -5.09 19.54 -5.43
N GLU A 118 -4.34 20.13 -4.51
CA GLU A 118 -3.05 19.64 -4.02
C GLU A 118 -3.16 18.29 -3.29
N LEU A 119 -4.35 17.95 -2.75
CA LEU A 119 -4.60 16.64 -2.12
C LEU A 119 -4.77 15.50 -3.15
N PHE A 120 -4.85 15.82 -4.45
CA PHE A 120 -4.88 14.82 -5.53
C PHE A 120 -3.47 14.42 -5.96
N ALA A 121 -2.64 14.12 -5.01
CA ALA A 121 -1.27 13.68 -5.22
C ALA A 121 -1.00 12.45 -4.36
N SER A 122 -0.59 11.34 -5.00
CA SER A 122 -0.12 10.16 -4.28
C SER A 122 1.27 10.46 -3.71
N ARG A 123 1.39 10.36 -2.39
CA ARG A 123 2.59 10.72 -1.62
C ARG A 123 2.95 9.57 -0.69
N ALA A 124 3.56 8.53 -1.23
CA ALA A 124 3.98 7.33 -0.55
C ALA A 124 2.87 6.63 0.30
N PRO A 125 1.59 6.57 -0.13
CA PRO A 125 0.53 6.05 0.71
C PRO A 125 0.75 4.59 1.07
N GLY A 126 0.66 4.27 2.36
CA GLY A 126 0.87 2.94 2.89
C GLY A 126 -0.10 1.89 2.31
N ASN A 127 0.44 0.79 1.76
CA ASN A 127 -0.36 -0.29 1.15
C ASN A 127 -1.42 -0.86 2.09
N THR A 128 -1.16 -0.91 3.40
CA THR A 128 -2.13 -1.37 4.40
C THR A 128 -3.34 -0.43 4.46
N CYS A 129 -3.14 0.88 4.43
CA CYS A 129 -4.22 1.86 4.39
C CYS A 129 -5.05 1.71 3.12
N LEU A 130 -4.39 1.67 1.96
CA LEU A 130 -5.05 1.56 0.66
C LEU A 130 -5.89 0.29 0.55
N SER A 131 -5.31 -0.88 0.83
CA SER A 131 -6.01 -2.17 0.73
C SER A 131 -7.17 -2.32 1.71
N ALA A 132 -7.03 -1.80 2.94
CA ALA A 132 -8.11 -1.81 3.92
C ALA A 132 -9.29 -0.92 3.49
N ILE A 133 -9.01 0.24 2.89
CA ILE A 133 -10.06 1.15 2.40
C ILE A 133 -10.75 0.55 1.17
N GLU A 134 -9.99 -0.01 0.25
CA GLU A 134 -10.50 -0.71 -0.93
C GLU A 134 -11.44 -1.86 -0.57
N SER A 135 -11.10 -2.63 0.47
CA SER A 135 -11.93 -3.73 0.97
C SER A 135 -13.15 -3.29 1.78
N GLY A 136 -13.42 -1.99 1.92
CA GLY A 136 -14.60 -1.44 2.60
C GLY A 136 -14.34 -0.68 3.88
N ILE A 137 -13.12 -0.75 4.45
CA ILE A 137 -12.73 -0.10 5.71
C ILE A 137 -13.67 -0.45 6.88
N GLU A 138 -13.93 -1.74 7.08
CA GLU A 138 -14.83 -2.26 8.11
C GLU A 138 -14.08 -2.86 9.31
N GLY A 139 -12.76 -2.68 9.39
CA GLY A 139 -11.93 -3.17 10.48
C GLY A 139 -12.32 -2.58 11.82
N THR A 140 -12.38 -3.42 12.86
CA THR A 140 -12.60 -3.04 14.25
C THR A 140 -11.57 -3.73 15.15
N ILE A 141 -11.49 -3.31 16.41
CA ILE A 141 -10.65 -4.00 17.40
C ILE A 141 -11.11 -5.44 17.61
N GLN A 142 -12.42 -5.69 17.58
CA GLN A 142 -13.03 -7.01 17.81
C GLN A 142 -12.97 -7.88 16.55
N GLU A 143 -13.12 -7.29 15.38
CA GLU A 143 -13.09 -7.95 14.08
C GLU A 143 -12.02 -7.29 13.19
N PRO A 144 -10.74 -7.64 13.39
CA PRO A 144 -9.65 -7.01 12.67
C PRO A 144 -9.62 -7.44 11.19
N ILE A 145 -9.52 -6.47 10.29
CA ILE A 145 -9.47 -6.69 8.85
C ILE A 145 -8.14 -7.31 8.38
N ASN A 146 -7.08 -7.15 9.18
CA ASN A 146 -5.75 -7.68 8.91
C ASN A 146 -4.95 -7.83 10.22
N ARG A 147 -3.66 -8.16 10.11
CA ARG A 147 -2.72 -8.22 11.24
C ARG A 147 -1.58 -7.21 11.11
N SER A 148 -1.81 -6.11 10.42
CA SER A 148 -0.81 -5.06 10.28
C SER A 148 -0.64 -4.27 11.57
N LYS A 149 0.61 -3.96 11.90
CA LYS A 149 1.02 -3.05 12.97
C LYS A 149 1.81 -1.85 12.43
N GLY A 150 1.69 -1.56 11.12
CA GLY A 150 2.38 -0.44 10.47
C GLY A 150 2.05 0.92 11.09
N CYS A 151 2.89 1.90 10.80
CA CYS A 151 2.79 3.30 11.26
C CYS A 151 1.50 4.01 10.85
N GLY A 152 0.89 3.63 9.72
CA GLY A 152 -0.28 4.28 9.15
C GLY A 152 -1.50 4.40 10.07
N GLY A 153 -1.54 3.67 11.20
CA GLY A 153 -2.56 3.83 12.23
C GLY A 153 -2.27 5.00 13.19
N VAL A 154 -1.02 5.16 13.62
CA VAL A 154 -0.61 6.15 14.63
C VAL A 154 -0.37 7.54 14.04
N MET A 155 0.16 7.64 12.82
CA MET A 155 0.57 8.87 12.16
C MET A 155 -0.55 9.93 12.03
N ARG A 156 -1.80 9.50 11.97
CA ARG A 156 -2.96 10.32 11.57
C ARG A 156 -3.97 10.65 12.66
N VAL A 157 -3.81 10.13 13.89
CA VAL A 157 -4.83 10.23 14.96
C VAL A 157 -4.69 11.46 15.86
N ALA A 158 -3.65 12.27 15.70
CA ALA A 158 -3.39 13.47 16.50
C ALA A 158 -4.62 14.42 16.65
N PRO A 159 -5.44 14.66 15.60
CA PRO A 159 -6.64 15.50 15.74
C PRO A 159 -7.63 15.01 16.80
N ILE A 160 -7.68 13.71 17.07
CA ILE A 160 -8.59 13.12 18.07
C ILE A 160 -8.19 13.58 19.46
N GLY A 161 -6.88 13.55 19.79
CA GLY A 161 -6.38 13.96 21.09
C GLY A 161 -6.67 15.44 21.42
N ILE A 162 -6.56 16.31 20.41
CA ILE A 162 -6.75 17.74 20.64
C ILE A 162 -8.22 18.18 20.60
N TYR A 163 -9.12 17.41 19.98
CA TYR A 163 -10.48 17.87 19.70
C TYR A 163 -11.42 17.85 20.92
N PHE A 164 -11.28 16.89 21.82
CA PHE A 164 -12.30 16.59 22.84
C PHE A 164 -12.15 17.32 24.19
N GLY A 165 -11.29 18.30 24.31
CA GLY A 165 -10.93 18.92 25.59
C GLY A 165 -12.05 19.57 26.38
N ASP A 166 -13.15 20.01 25.78
CA ASP A 166 -14.31 20.63 26.41
C ASP A 166 -15.61 19.83 26.27
N LYS A 167 -15.52 18.61 25.71
CA LYS A 167 -16.68 17.75 25.49
C LYS A 167 -16.94 16.89 26.73
N ARG A 168 -18.21 16.52 26.92
CA ARG A 168 -18.61 15.59 27.99
C ARG A 168 -18.34 14.15 27.57
N ILE A 169 -17.08 13.81 27.44
CA ILE A 169 -16.56 12.49 27.07
C ILE A 169 -15.40 12.17 28.01
N THR A 170 -15.25 10.94 28.40
CA THR A 170 -14.13 10.51 29.25
C THR A 170 -12.85 10.41 28.43
N ILE A 171 -11.68 10.51 29.05
CA ILE A 171 -10.40 10.32 28.37
C ILE A 171 -10.31 8.90 27.79
N ASP A 172 -10.84 7.90 28.52
CA ASP A 172 -10.91 6.51 28.06
C ASP A 172 -11.68 6.37 26.74
N ASP A 173 -12.81 7.07 26.60
CA ASP A 173 -13.57 7.08 25.36
C ASP A 173 -12.79 7.78 24.23
N VAL A 174 -12.02 8.83 24.53
CA VAL A 174 -11.16 9.52 23.56
C VAL A 174 -10.05 8.59 23.08
N ASP A 175 -9.39 7.88 24.02
CA ASP A 175 -8.36 6.88 23.72
C ASP A 175 -8.92 5.76 22.84
N MET A 176 -10.13 5.28 23.16
CA MET A 176 -10.80 4.24 22.36
C MET A 176 -11.18 4.74 20.96
N ILE A 177 -11.58 6.00 20.77
CA ILE A 177 -11.79 6.58 19.44
C ILE A 177 -10.47 6.55 18.65
N GLY A 178 -9.33 6.84 19.28
CA GLY A 178 -8.00 6.73 18.68
C GLY A 178 -7.68 5.32 18.23
N ALA A 179 -7.85 4.34 19.14
CA ALA A 179 -7.64 2.93 18.85
C ALA A 179 -8.54 2.42 17.71
N GLU A 180 -9.85 2.69 17.77
CA GLU A 180 -10.81 2.28 16.75
C GLU A 180 -10.53 2.93 15.39
N THR A 181 -10.09 4.19 15.37
CA THR A 181 -9.69 4.89 14.13
C THR A 181 -8.47 4.23 13.49
N ALA A 182 -7.48 3.82 14.28
CA ALA A 182 -6.34 3.06 13.77
C ALA A 182 -6.76 1.65 13.30
N ALA A 183 -7.63 0.97 14.06
CA ALA A 183 -8.12 -0.37 13.76
C ALA A 183 -8.94 -0.45 12.46
N LEU A 184 -9.48 0.67 11.95
CA LEU A 184 -10.11 0.72 10.63
C LEU A 184 -9.22 0.12 9.53
N THR A 185 -7.90 0.23 9.68
CA THR A 185 -6.93 -0.23 8.67
C THR A 185 -5.83 -1.11 9.25
N HIS A 186 -5.53 -1.03 10.56
CA HIS A 186 -4.43 -1.75 11.22
C HIS A 186 -4.97 -2.56 12.39
N GLY A 187 -5.24 -3.85 12.14
CA GLY A 187 -5.95 -4.71 13.07
C GLY A 187 -5.10 -5.40 14.15
N HIS A 188 -3.76 -5.21 14.16
CA HIS A 188 -2.89 -5.76 15.19
C HIS A 188 -2.90 -4.88 16.45
N GLU A 189 -2.77 -5.48 17.65
CA GLU A 189 -2.72 -4.76 18.93
C GLU A 189 -1.69 -3.62 18.93
N LEU A 190 -0.47 -3.89 18.44
CA LEU A 190 0.58 -2.89 18.29
C LEU A 190 0.34 -1.91 17.10
N GLY A 191 -0.72 -2.05 16.34
CA GLY A 191 -1.14 -1.06 15.34
C GLY A 191 -2.09 -0.02 15.91
N TYR A 192 -2.94 -0.37 16.89
CA TYR A 192 -3.94 0.54 17.45
C TYR A 192 -3.66 1.01 18.89
N ILE A 193 -2.95 0.24 19.73
CA ILE A 193 -2.58 0.68 21.10
C ILE A 193 -1.67 1.92 21.07
N PRO A 194 -0.61 1.98 20.22
CA PRO A 194 0.20 3.20 20.11
C PRO A 194 -0.60 4.42 19.65
N ALA A 195 -1.60 4.24 18.80
CA ALA A 195 -2.49 5.32 18.35
C ALA A 195 -3.35 5.86 19.51
N ALA A 196 -3.92 4.98 20.34
CA ALA A 196 -4.62 5.39 21.55
C ALA A 196 -3.68 6.12 22.53
N ALA A 197 -2.45 5.64 22.72
CA ALA A 197 -1.47 6.29 23.58
C ALA A 197 -1.06 7.68 23.06
N LEU A 198 -0.88 7.87 21.76
CA LEU A 198 -0.63 9.19 21.16
C LEU A 198 -1.78 10.14 21.42
N VAL A 199 -3.01 9.68 21.21
CA VAL A 199 -4.23 10.46 21.48
C VAL A 199 -4.28 10.89 22.96
N HIS A 200 -4.01 9.97 23.87
CA HIS A 200 -3.93 10.22 25.30
C HIS A 200 -2.91 11.30 25.67
N ILE A 201 -1.67 11.15 25.19
CA ILE A 201 -0.59 12.12 25.42
C ILE A 201 -1.01 13.50 24.92
N ILE A 202 -1.46 13.61 23.67
CA ILE A 202 -1.88 14.90 23.08
C ILE A 202 -3.05 15.49 23.87
N HIS A 203 -4.02 14.68 24.29
CA HIS A 203 -5.15 15.14 25.08
C HIS A 203 -4.70 15.79 26.40
N LEU A 204 -3.83 15.10 27.14
CA LEU A 204 -3.34 15.61 28.42
C LEU A 204 -2.54 16.90 28.27
N ILE A 205 -1.52 16.93 27.39
CA ILE A 205 -0.66 18.12 27.23
C ILE A 205 -1.37 19.32 26.63
N SER A 206 -2.46 19.09 25.89
CA SER A 206 -3.24 20.18 25.29
C SER A 206 -4.23 20.81 26.25
N HIS A 207 -4.83 20.03 27.15
CA HIS A 207 -5.98 20.45 27.95
C HIS A 207 -5.71 20.53 29.44
N GLN A 208 -4.57 20.01 29.91
CA GLN A 208 -4.15 20.05 31.31
C GLN A 208 -2.76 20.69 31.45
N GLU A 209 -2.47 21.20 32.62
CA GLU A 209 -1.12 21.67 33.00
C GLU A 209 -0.32 20.47 33.54
N ILE A 210 0.21 19.66 32.63
CA ILE A 210 0.98 18.46 32.93
C ILE A 210 2.31 18.47 32.20
N SER A 211 3.36 17.91 32.79
CA SER A 211 4.63 17.74 32.09
C SER A 211 4.52 16.67 31.00
N LEU A 212 5.31 16.80 29.92
CA LEU A 212 5.29 15.82 28.85
C LEU A 212 5.63 14.41 29.35
N VAL A 213 6.62 14.27 30.25
CA VAL A 213 6.99 12.96 30.79
C VAL A 213 5.89 12.36 31.65
N ASP A 214 5.13 13.16 32.39
CA ASP A 214 4.00 12.65 33.20
C ASP A 214 2.84 12.23 32.29
N ALA A 215 2.58 12.96 31.20
CA ALA A 215 1.57 12.59 30.22
C ALA A 215 1.92 11.25 29.53
N VAL A 216 3.19 11.02 29.19
CA VAL A 216 3.66 9.76 28.62
C VAL A 216 3.51 8.60 29.63
N ASN A 217 3.87 8.81 30.90
CA ASN A 217 3.70 7.79 31.93
C ASN A 217 2.21 7.47 32.18
N ASP A 218 1.34 8.48 32.21
CA ASP A 218 -0.11 8.31 32.37
C ASP A 218 -0.69 7.50 31.18
N ALA A 219 -0.25 7.80 29.96
CA ALA A 219 -0.64 7.04 28.76
C ALA A 219 -0.29 5.55 28.88
N ILE A 220 0.92 5.21 29.36
CA ILE A 220 1.30 3.81 29.58
C ILE A 220 0.32 3.12 30.53
N VAL A 221 0.04 3.74 31.67
CA VAL A 221 -0.89 3.21 32.68
C VAL A 221 -2.32 3.09 32.13
N SER A 222 -2.75 4.09 31.33
CA SER A 222 -4.08 4.06 30.70
C SER A 222 -4.20 2.91 29.71
N MET A 223 -3.18 2.67 28.87
CA MET A 223 -3.19 1.56 27.90
C MET A 223 -3.20 0.20 28.60
N GLU A 224 -2.42 0.01 29.67
CA GLU A 224 -2.45 -1.21 30.49
C GLU A 224 -3.85 -1.49 31.07
N ARG A 225 -4.57 -0.43 31.44
CA ARG A 225 -5.93 -0.52 31.99
C ARG A 225 -7.00 -0.75 30.92
N LEU A 226 -6.89 -0.10 29.76
CA LEU A 226 -7.87 -0.18 28.67
C LEU A 226 -7.77 -1.48 27.87
N PHE A 227 -6.57 -2.05 27.76
CA PHE A 227 -6.31 -3.26 26.99
C PHE A 227 -5.70 -4.38 27.86
N PRO A 228 -6.37 -4.81 28.95
CA PRO A 228 -5.80 -5.74 29.93
C PRO A 228 -5.51 -7.14 29.35
N ASP A 229 -6.24 -7.53 28.31
CA ASP A 229 -6.11 -8.83 27.64
C ASP A 229 -5.10 -8.83 26.49
N SER A 230 -4.42 -7.70 26.25
CA SER A 230 -3.45 -7.57 25.15
C SER A 230 -2.24 -8.47 25.38
N LYS A 231 -1.94 -9.29 24.38
CA LYS A 231 -0.76 -10.18 24.40
C LYS A 231 0.56 -9.42 24.18
N HIS A 232 0.48 -8.23 23.64
CA HIS A 232 1.63 -7.41 23.24
C HIS A 232 1.82 -6.17 24.13
N MET A 233 1.03 -6.01 25.19
CA MET A 233 1.15 -4.87 26.11
C MET A 233 2.54 -4.76 26.73
N SER A 234 3.15 -5.87 27.11
CA SER A 234 4.52 -5.86 27.67
C SER A 234 5.56 -5.33 26.67
N THR A 235 5.39 -5.62 25.39
CA THR A 235 6.26 -5.10 24.31
C THR A 235 6.10 -3.59 24.18
N PHE A 236 4.85 -3.11 24.11
CA PHE A 236 4.54 -1.69 24.07
C PHE A 236 5.09 -0.93 25.27
N THR A 237 4.77 -1.39 26.49
CA THR A 237 5.22 -0.76 27.74
C THR A 237 6.74 -0.73 27.87
N ALA A 238 7.42 -1.82 27.50
CA ALA A 238 8.88 -1.87 27.55
C ALA A 238 9.51 -0.86 26.60
N LEU A 239 9.00 -0.74 25.38
CA LEU A 239 9.52 0.19 24.39
C LEU A 239 9.27 1.65 24.79
N MET A 240 8.09 1.98 25.32
CA MET A 240 7.76 3.31 25.82
C MET A 240 8.63 3.70 27.03
N LYS A 241 8.87 2.79 27.96
CA LYS A 241 9.78 3.03 29.09
C LYS A 241 11.21 3.24 28.61
N LYS A 242 11.66 2.47 27.63
CA LYS A 242 12.97 2.60 27.02
C LYS A 242 13.14 3.98 26.37
N SER A 243 12.13 4.51 25.66
CA SER A 243 12.19 5.87 25.10
C SER A 243 12.33 6.95 26.17
N ILE A 244 11.67 6.79 27.33
CA ILE A 244 11.83 7.71 28.47
C ILE A 244 13.24 7.60 29.09
N GLU A 245 13.80 6.41 29.19
CA GLU A 245 15.15 6.19 29.73
C GLU A 245 16.20 6.83 28.80
N LEU A 246 16.17 6.49 27.51
CA LEU A 246 17.11 7.00 26.51
C LEU A 246 17.04 8.53 26.39
N SER A 247 15.86 9.14 26.55
CA SER A 247 15.74 10.61 26.48
C SER A 247 16.49 11.36 27.59
N ARG A 248 16.92 10.66 28.65
CA ARG A 248 17.67 11.22 29.79
C ARG A 248 19.17 10.94 29.70
N GLU A 249 19.57 10.07 28.78
CA GLU A 249 20.96 9.70 28.58
C GLU A 249 21.65 10.67 27.63
N ASP A 250 22.96 10.83 27.82
CA ASP A 250 23.81 11.62 26.93
C ASP A 250 24.34 10.74 25.78
N LEU A 251 23.37 10.20 25.00
CA LEU A 251 23.64 9.40 23.82
C LEU A 251 23.42 10.21 22.54
N ASP A 252 24.11 9.83 21.49
CA ASP A 252 23.81 10.31 20.14
C ASP A 252 22.38 9.93 19.74
N ASP A 253 21.67 10.84 19.04
CA ASP A 253 20.28 10.62 18.70
C ASP A 253 20.09 9.42 17.78
N LEU A 254 20.97 9.25 16.79
CA LEU A 254 20.90 8.14 15.86
C LEU A 254 21.11 6.80 16.57
N ASP A 255 22.04 6.73 17.53
CA ASP A 255 22.28 5.51 18.31
C ASP A 255 21.08 5.19 19.20
N ALA A 256 20.47 6.19 19.86
CA ALA A 256 19.27 6.01 20.65
C ALA A 256 18.07 5.58 19.80
N ILE A 257 17.87 6.18 18.63
CA ILE A 257 16.79 5.83 17.71
C ILE A 257 16.97 4.41 17.18
N ARG A 258 18.17 3.99 16.83
CA ARG A 258 18.46 2.59 16.42
C ARG A 258 18.07 1.56 17.48
N GLU A 259 18.15 1.92 18.77
CA GLU A 259 17.69 1.06 19.85
C GLU A 259 16.16 0.99 19.97
N LEU A 260 15.43 1.98 19.48
CA LEU A 260 13.97 2.03 19.49
C LEU A 260 13.34 1.41 18.24
N GLY A 261 14.07 1.38 17.12
CA GLY A 261 13.62 0.79 15.87
C GLY A 261 13.85 1.69 14.66
N GLN A 262 13.06 1.47 13.61
CA GLN A 262 13.11 2.24 12.36
C GLN A 262 11.83 3.05 12.08
N GLY A 263 10.81 2.93 12.92
CA GLY A 263 9.57 3.67 12.75
C GLY A 263 8.54 3.07 11.78
N TRP A 264 8.86 2.01 11.05
CA TRP A 264 7.92 1.37 10.10
C TRP A 264 6.69 0.75 10.77
N VAL A 265 6.71 0.58 12.07
CA VAL A 265 5.62 0.02 12.87
C VAL A 265 5.21 0.99 13.97
N ALA A 266 3.93 1.03 14.30
CA ALA A 266 3.32 2.08 15.11
C ALA A 266 3.94 2.22 16.51
N GLU A 267 4.35 1.11 17.14
CA GLU A 267 5.02 1.14 18.45
C GLU A 267 6.42 1.79 18.38
N GLU A 268 7.16 1.57 17.28
CA GLU A 268 8.46 2.18 17.07
C GLU A 268 8.34 3.67 16.72
N THR A 269 7.39 4.02 15.82
CA THR A 269 7.08 5.41 15.46
C THR A 269 6.78 6.25 16.70
N LEU A 270 5.89 5.76 17.57
CA LEU A 270 5.54 6.47 18.80
C LEU A 270 6.72 6.55 19.78
N ALA A 271 7.50 5.47 19.93
CA ALA A 271 8.64 5.44 20.83
C ALA A 271 9.75 6.42 20.41
N ILE A 272 10.07 6.47 19.11
CA ILE A 272 11.03 7.45 18.56
C ILE A 272 10.52 8.87 18.75
N ALA A 273 9.25 9.12 18.43
CA ALA A 273 8.65 10.44 18.61
C ALA A 273 8.65 10.91 20.07
N VAL A 274 8.33 10.01 21.01
CA VAL A 274 8.36 10.29 22.46
C VAL A 274 9.79 10.56 22.93
N TYR A 275 10.75 9.78 22.48
CA TYR A 275 12.17 10.01 22.77
C TYR A 275 12.61 11.41 22.35
N CYS A 276 12.40 11.78 21.08
CA CYS A 276 12.79 13.08 20.54
C CYS A 276 12.06 14.24 21.24
N ALA A 277 10.75 14.08 21.48
CA ALA A 277 9.94 15.08 22.16
C ALA A 277 10.35 15.27 23.64
N LEU A 278 10.74 14.23 24.36
CA LEU A 278 11.21 14.33 25.75
C LEU A 278 12.60 14.92 25.83
N LYS A 279 13.55 14.46 24.98
CA LYS A 279 14.93 14.94 24.97
C LYS A 279 15.01 16.43 24.64
N TYR A 280 14.20 16.89 23.70
CA TYR A 280 14.15 18.26 23.23
C TYR A 280 12.84 18.97 23.55
N SER A 281 12.29 18.74 24.75
CA SER A 281 10.96 19.19 25.15
C SER A 281 10.73 20.72 25.12
N GLN A 282 11.77 21.54 24.97
CA GLN A 282 11.70 23.00 24.85
C GLN A 282 12.27 23.52 23.51
N ASP A 283 12.66 22.62 22.60
CA ASP A 283 13.31 22.97 21.33
C ASP A 283 12.68 22.17 20.19
N PHE A 284 11.63 22.75 19.59
CA PHE A 284 10.88 22.11 18.50
C PHE A 284 11.79 21.74 17.32
N GLU A 285 12.71 22.63 16.94
CA GLU A 285 13.58 22.44 15.79
C GLU A 285 14.50 21.23 15.98
N LYS A 286 15.18 21.16 17.12
CA LYS A 286 16.08 20.02 17.40
C LYS A 286 15.34 18.69 17.47
N ALA A 287 14.14 18.68 18.07
CA ALA A 287 13.36 17.48 18.15
C ALA A 287 12.95 16.96 16.76
N ILE A 288 12.50 17.84 15.87
CA ILE A 288 12.13 17.47 14.50
C ILE A 288 13.36 16.98 13.73
N ILE A 289 14.48 17.71 13.79
CA ILE A 289 15.72 17.30 13.12
C ILE A 289 16.16 15.92 13.61
N ALA A 290 16.16 15.67 14.91
CA ALA A 290 16.49 14.35 15.46
C ALA A 290 15.55 13.25 14.97
N SER A 291 14.25 13.53 14.91
CA SER A 291 13.24 12.53 14.56
C SER A 291 13.18 12.12 13.08
N VAL A 292 13.85 12.86 12.18
CA VAL A 292 13.81 12.58 10.74
C VAL A 292 15.15 12.08 10.17
N ASN A 293 16.27 12.22 10.90
CA ASN A 293 17.60 11.89 10.41
C ASN A 293 18.05 10.47 10.81
N HIS A 294 17.29 9.47 10.39
CA HIS A 294 17.59 8.06 10.64
C HIS A 294 17.16 7.18 9.46
N SER A 295 17.68 5.96 9.39
CA SER A 295 17.24 4.96 8.42
C SER A 295 15.87 4.42 8.83
N GLY A 296 14.81 4.81 8.15
CA GLY A 296 13.46 4.32 8.46
C GLY A 296 12.36 5.27 8.02
N ASP A 297 11.24 5.18 8.69
CA ASP A 297 10.01 5.93 8.45
C ASP A 297 10.11 7.35 9.05
N SER A 298 10.87 8.20 8.36
CA SER A 298 11.25 9.52 8.84
C SER A 298 10.11 10.53 8.83
N ASP A 299 9.16 10.44 7.90
CA ASP A 299 8.00 11.31 7.83
C ASP A 299 7.01 11.00 8.96
N SER A 300 6.69 9.72 9.22
CA SER A 300 5.83 9.33 10.34
C SER A 300 6.45 9.67 11.69
N THR A 301 7.74 9.41 11.92
CA THR A 301 8.41 9.78 13.18
C THR A 301 8.49 11.30 13.35
N GLY A 302 8.75 12.04 12.26
CA GLY A 302 8.69 13.49 12.22
C GLY A 302 7.30 14.03 12.50
N ALA A 303 6.26 13.50 11.82
CA ALA A 303 4.87 13.91 11.99
C ALA A 303 4.39 13.73 13.44
N VAL A 304 4.61 12.56 14.04
CA VAL A 304 4.19 12.27 15.41
C VAL A 304 4.96 13.12 16.42
N THR A 305 6.29 13.33 16.24
CA THR A 305 7.08 14.26 17.07
C THR A 305 6.53 15.69 16.99
N GLY A 306 6.25 16.14 15.77
CA GLY A 306 5.69 17.47 15.52
C GLY A 306 4.30 17.67 16.12
N ASN A 307 3.43 16.64 16.05
CA ASN A 307 2.13 16.67 16.70
C ASN A 307 2.26 16.81 18.24
N ILE A 308 3.14 16.01 18.86
CA ILE A 308 3.35 16.05 20.33
C ILE A 308 3.90 17.42 20.75
N LEU A 309 5.01 17.87 20.18
CA LEU A 309 5.64 19.11 20.59
C LEU A 309 4.86 20.35 20.17
N GLY A 310 4.21 20.32 19.01
CA GLY A 310 3.31 21.39 18.61
C GLY A 310 2.10 21.54 19.55
N ALA A 311 1.55 20.41 20.04
CA ALA A 311 0.51 20.43 21.07
C ALA A 311 1.03 20.90 22.45
N TYR A 312 2.27 20.60 22.78
CA TYR A 312 2.88 20.96 24.06
C TYR A 312 3.32 22.41 24.12
N LEU A 313 4.07 22.88 23.13
CA LEU A 313 4.69 24.21 23.08
C LEU A 313 3.82 25.28 22.40
N GLY A 314 2.88 24.86 21.55
CA GLY A 314 2.10 25.75 20.68
C GLY A 314 2.80 26.12 19.37
N MET A 315 2.04 26.69 18.44
CA MET A 315 2.53 27.07 17.10
C MET A 315 3.66 28.11 17.14
N LYS A 316 3.65 29.00 18.15
CA LYS A 316 4.69 30.05 18.28
C LYS A 316 6.09 29.51 18.49
N ALA A 317 6.23 28.26 18.95
CA ALA A 317 7.52 27.60 19.11
C ALA A 317 8.07 27.02 17.82
N ILE A 318 7.26 26.94 16.76
CA ILE A 318 7.67 26.44 15.45
C ILE A 318 8.45 27.52 14.71
N PRO A 319 9.72 27.26 14.30
CA PRO A 319 10.52 28.23 13.58
C PRO A 319 9.87 28.71 12.28
N GLN A 320 9.99 30.01 11.98
CA GLN A 320 9.38 30.63 10.80
C GLN A 320 9.83 29.95 9.49
N LYS A 321 11.07 29.48 9.39
CA LYS A 321 11.59 28.77 8.22
C LYS A 321 10.79 27.53 7.84
N PHE A 322 10.20 26.83 8.81
CA PHE A 322 9.32 25.69 8.58
C PHE A 322 7.88 26.08 8.25
N MET A 323 7.50 27.32 8.49
CA MET A 323 6.20 27.87 8.09
C MET A 323 6.20 28.39 6.66
N GLU A 324 7.38 28.67 6.13
CA GLU A 324 7.57 29.10 4.74
C GLU A 324 7.58 27.89 3.81
N ASN A 325 6.93 28.01 2.66
CA ASN A 325 6.86 26.99 1.63
C ASN A 325 6.22 25.64 2.03
N LEU A 326 5.69 25.48 3.23
CA LEU A 326 4.96 24.27 3.62
C LEU A 326 3.70 24.11 2.76
N GLU A 327 3.55 22.95 2.13
CA GLU A 327 2.38 22.60 1.33
C GLU A 327 1.11 22.67 2.17
N LEU A 328 0.03 23.20 1.61
CA LEU A 328 -1.29 23.29 2.25
C LEU A 328 -1.33 24.00 3.60
N LYS A 329 -0.32 24.80 3.97
CA LYS A 329 -0.26 25.50 5.26
C LYS A 329 -1.57 26.17 5.64
N ASP A 330 -2.20 26.88 4.71
CA ASP A 330 -3.45 27.63 4.99
C ASP A 330 -4.63 26.67 5.24
N VAL A 331 -4.73 25.59 4.50
CA VAL A 331 -5.74 24.52 4.70
C VAL A 331 -5.54 23.81 6.04
N ILE A 332 -4.29 23.53 6.41
CA ILE A 332 -3.92 22.88 7.68
C ILE A 332 -4.32 23.79 8.86
N LEU A 333 -4.00 25.08 8.78
CA LEU A 333 -4.39 26.06 9.81
C LEU A 333 -5.91 26.25 9.88
N GLU A 334 -6.60 26.26 8.75
CA GLU A 334 -8.05 26.37 8.68
C GLU A 334 -8.75 25.17 9.35
N ILE A 335 -8.26 23.97 9.14
CA ILE A 335 -8.74 22.75 9.82
C ILE A 335 -8.44 22.81 11.33
N ALA A 336 -7.25 23.28 11.73
CA ALA A 336 -6.90 23.43 13.14
C ALA A 336 -7.81 24.45 13.84
N ASP A 337 -8.13 25.55 13.16
CA ASP A 337 -9.08 26.56 13.67
C ASP A 337 -10.50 26.01 13.77
N ASP A 338 -10.92 25.19 12.82
CA ASP A 338 -12.23 24.53 12.86
C ASP A 338 -12.32 23.51 14.01
N LEU A 339 -11.27 22.76 14.30
CA LEU A 339 -11.19 21.86 15.47
C LEU A 339 -11.29 22.65 16.80
N TYR A 340 -10.66 23.83 16.87
CA TYR A 340 -10.74 24.71 18.03
C TYR A 340 -12.14 25.33 18.20
N ASN A 341 -12.72 25.87 17.12
CA ASN A 341 -13.99 26.58 17.14
C ASN A 341 -15.19 25.67 17.35
N ASP A 342 -15.12 24.45 16.84
CA ASP A 342 -16.18 23.44 16.82
C ASP A 342 -17.52 23.94 16.22
N CYS A 343 -18.45 23.03 15.98
CA CYS A 343 -19.77 23.35 15.43
C CYS A 343 -20.62 24.14 16.45
N LYS A 344 -20.94 25.38 16.11
CA LYS A 344 -21.85 26.25 16.89
C LYS A 344 -23.28 26.26 16.35
N ILE A 345 -23.49 25.67 15.15
CA ILE A 345 -24.83 25.56 14.55
C ILE A 345 -25.60 24.48 15.30
N SER A 346 -26.86 24.73 15.62
CA SER A 346 -27.74 23.78 16.30
C SER A 346 -29.08 23.68 15.60
N GLU A 347 -29.69 22.52 15.62
CA GLU A 347 -31.05 22.28 15.08
C GLU A 347 -32.08 23.25 15.72
N TYR A 348 -31.92 23.56 17.00
CA TYR A 348 -32.82 24.42 17.75
C TYR A 348 -32.37 25.90 17.89
N GLY A 349 -31.21 26.23 17.30
CA GLY A 349 -30.60 27.56 17.36
C GLY A 349 -30.85 28.40 16.12
N SER A 350 -30.74 29.73 16.28
CA SER A 350 -30.82 30.70 15.18
C SER A 350 -29.45 31.05 14.58
N TYR A 351 -28.36 30.58 15.19
CA TYR A 351 -27.00 30.86 14.72
C TYR A 351 -26.76 30.19 13.37
N ARG A 352 -26.20 30.96 12.44
CA ARG A 352 -25.78 30.49 11.11
C ARG A 352 -24.33 30.88 10.88
N ASP A 353 -23.62 30.01 10.15
CA ASP A 353 -22.25 30.23 9.72
C ASP A 353 -22.14 29.69 8.30
N GLU A 354 -22.14 30.58 7.32
CA GLU A 354 -22.13 30.19 5.89
C GLU A 354 -20.88 29.42 5.49
N VAL A 355 -19.71 29.77 6.06
CA VAL A 355 -18.45 29.07 5.77
C VAL A 355 -18.49 27.67 6.34
N TRP A 356 -18.93 27.52 7.59
CA TRP A 356 -19.11 26.21 8.23
C TRP A 356 -20.11 25.35 7.46
N GLU A 357 -21.24 25.92 7.04
CA GLU A 357 -22.24 25.20 6.24
C GLU A 357 -21.67 24.74 4.90
N GLN A 358 -20.88 25.57 4.21
CA GLN A 358 -20.21 25.20 2.97
C GLN A 358 -19.18 24.08 3.18
N LYS A 359 -18.45 24.06 4.31
CA LYS A 359 -17.48 23.01 4.64
C LYS A 359 -18.13 21.71 5.07
N TYR A 360 -18.99 21.71 6.08
CA TYR A 360 -19.42 20.49 6.78
C TYR A 360 -20.87 20.08 6.54
N ILE A 361 -21.70 20.94 5.92
CA ILE A 361 -23.08 20.59 5.54
C ILE A 361 -23.16 20.36 4.03
N TYR A 362 -22.74 21.32 3.22
CA TYR A 362 -22.85 21.25 1.75
C TYR A 362 -21.60 20.69 1.07
N LYS A 363 -20.39 20.79 1.67
CA LYS A 363 -19.07 20.38 1.17
C LYS A 363 -18.72 21.03 -0.18
N THR A 364 -19.16 22.26 -0.34
CA THR A 364 -18.91 23.07 -1.55
C THR A 364 -17.80 24.10 -1.36
N TYR A 365 -17.26 24.20 -0.15
CA TYR A 365 -16.20 25.14 0.19
C TYR A 365 -14.95 24.86 -0.66
N LYS A 366 -14.35 25.94 -1.16
CA LYS A 366 -13.07 25.94 -1.84
C LYS A 366 -12.16 26.94 -1.13
N PRO A 367 -10.97 26.53 -0.68
CA PRO A 367 -9.98 27.46 -0.14
C PRO A 367 -9.70 28.58 -1.14
N LYS A 368 -9.43 29.79 -0.63
CA LYS A 368 -9.03 30.89 -1.51
C LYS A 368 -7.69 30.55 -2.14
N PRO A 369 -7.51 30.75 -3.45
CA PRO A 369 -6.18 30.66 -4.03
C PRO A 369 -5.26 31.68 -3.34
N LYS A 370 -3.98 31.33 -3.16
CA LYS A 370 -2.97 32.28 -2.66
C LYS A 370 -3.04 33.54 -3.52
N ASP A 371 -3.17 34.73 -2.91
CA ASP A 371 -3.07 36.01 -3.61
C ASP A 371 -1.70 36.06 -4.31
N GLU A 372 -1.71 35.91 -5.62
CA GLU A 372 -0.54 36.13 -6.49
C GLU A 372 -0.30 37.65 -6.60
N SER A 373 0.25 38.25 -5.56
CA SER A 373 0.82 39.59 -5.66
C SER A 373 2.32 39.54 -5.46
N ALA A 374 3.00 39.71 -6.59
CA ALA A 374 4.43 39.94 -6.78
C ALA A 374 5.33 38.71 -6.87
N GLU A 375 5.47 38.20 -8.08
CA GLU A 375 6.75 38.14 -8.78
C GLU A 375 6.51 37.64 -10.21
N CYS A 376 7.10 38.29 -11.21
CA CYS A 376 7.07 37.88 -12.61
C CYS A 376 7.69 36.50 -12.77
N THR A 377 6.88 35.47 -12.72
CA THR A 377 7.25 34.12 -13.12
C THR A 377 6.64 33.84 -14.49
N ILE A 378 7.42 33.32 -15.39
CA ILE A 378 7.01 32.86 -16.71
C ILE A 378 5.80 31.94 -16.54
N ILE A 379 4.62 32.36 -17.03
CA ILE A 379 3.39 31.56 -16.96
C ILE A 379 3.59 30.37 -17.89
N LEU A 380 3.96 29.23 -17.32
CA LEU A 380 3.81 27.94 -17.98
C LEU A 380 2.30 27.69 -18.17
N PHE A 381 1.87 27.40 -19.39
CA PHE A 381 0.47 27.07 -19.69
C PHE A 381 -0.04 26.03 -18.71
N PRO A 382 -1.14 26.25 -17.97
CA PRO A 382 -1.65 25.29 -16.97
C PRO A 382 -1.87 23.89 -17.54
N GLU A 383 -2.31 23.81 -18.79
CA GLU A 383 -2.48 22.56 -19.54
C GLU A 383 -1.17 21.79 -19.78
N PHE A 384 -0.04 22.48 -19.91
CA PHE A 384 1.26 21.83 -20.10
C PHE A 384 1.74 21.15 -18.82
N VAL A 385 1.59 21.82 -17.67
CA VAL A 385 1.97 21.27 -16.35
C VAL A 385 1.09 20.07 -16.03
N THR A 386 -0.21 20.17 -16.23
CA THR A 386 -1.15 19.07 -15.99
C THR A 386 -0.86 17.86 -16.87
N LEU A 387 -0.63 18.08 -18.18
CA LEU A 387 -0.28 17.00 -19.10
C LEU A 387 1.05 16.32 -18.76
N LYS A 388 2.04 17.08 -18.33
CA LYS A 388 3.33 16.54 -17.89
C LYS A 388 3.16 15.67 -16.64
N GLN A 389 2.41 16.14 -15.65
CA GLN A 389 2.09 15.38 -14.44
C GLN A 389 1.30 14.09 -14.74
N ASP A 390 0.33 14.16 -15.66
CA ASP A 390 -0.44 12.99 -16.08
C ASP A 390 0.44 11.92 -16.75
N VAL A 391 1.38 12.35 -17.59
CA VAL A 391 2.35 11.45 -18.22
C VAL A 391 3.24 10.79 -17.18
N GLU A 392 3.71 11.51 -16.17
CA GLU A 392 4.54 10.96 -15.09
C GLU A 392 3.76 10.00 -14.18
N LYS A 393 2.50 10.34 -13.84
CA LYS A 393 1.61 9.43 -13.10
C LYS A 393 1.39 8.11 -13.85
N LEU A 394 1.09 8.17 -15.15
CA LEU A 394 0.91 6.97 -15.97
C LEU A 394 2.19 6.12 -16.04
N ARG A 395 3.36 6.74 -16.13
CA ARG A 395 4.64 6.03 -16.13
C ARG A 395 4.86 5.28 -14.81
N THR A 396 4.57 5.93 -13.69
CA THR A 396 4.69 5.32 -12.37
C THR A 396 3.71 4.15 -12.21
N GLU A 397 2.43 4.33 -12.57
CA GLU A 397 1.41 3.30 -12.48
C GLU A 397 1.72 2.08 -13.36
N ILE A 398 2.15 2.32 -14.60
CA ILE A 398 2.59 1.24 -15.50
C ILE A 398 3.76 0.45 -14.89
N SER A 399 4.70 1.15 -14.29
CA SER A 399 5.86 0.52 -13.64
C SER A 399 5.42 -0.41 -12.50
N MET A 400 4.49 0.03 -11.65
CA MET A 400 3.96 -0.78 -10.55
C MET A 400 3.17 -2.00 -11.05
N LEU A 401 2.32 -1.84 -12.06
CA LEU A 401 1.56 -2.95 -12.63
C LEU A 401 2.44 -3.95 -13.38
N LEU A 402 3.55 -3.51 -13.97
CA LEU A 402 4.55 -4.41 -14.54
C LEU A 402 5.18 -5.30 -13.47
N LEU A 403 5.53 -4.73 -12.31
CA LEU A 403 6.03 -5.51 -11.17
C LEU A 403 5.00 -6.52 -10.68
N GLU A 404 3.75 -6.11 -10.48
CA GLU A 404 2.67 -7.02 -10.08
C GLU A 404 2.50 -8.16 -11.09
N ARG A 405 2.45 -7.84 -12.39
CA ARG A 405 2.33 -8.84 -13.46
C ARG A 405 3.47 -9.85 -13.41
N ASP A 406 4.68 -9.37 -13.23
CA ASP A 406 5.88 -10.20 -13.27
C ASP A 406 6.03 -11.03 -11.99
N GLU A 407 5.69 -10.49 -10.82
CA GLU A 407 5.61 -11.25 -9.58
C GLU A 407 4.56 -12.38 -9.69
N LEU A 408 3.37 -12.05 -10.22
CA LEU A 408 2.34 -13.04 -10.48
C LEU A 408 2.85 -14.17 -11.41
N ARG A 409 3.48 -13.81 -12.51
CA ARG A 409 3.86 -14.73 -13.58
C ARG A 409 5.10 -15.56 -13.22
N LEU A 410 6.11 -14.92 -12.64
CA LEU A 410 7.43 -15.52 -12.43
C LEU A 410 7.58 -16.19 -11.06
N VAL A 411 6.87 -15.71 -10.05
CA VAL A 411 6.99 -16.22 -8.69
C VAL A 411 5.71 -16.95 -8.26
N ILE A 412 4.60 -16.24 -8.23
CA ILE A 412 3.35 -16.76 -7.64
C ILE A 412 2.81 -17.92 -8.46
N CYS A 413 2.62 -17.75 -9.76
CA CYS A 413 2.09 -18.79 -10.63
C CYS A 413 3.01 -20.02 -10.69
N LYS A 414 4.32 -19.81 -10.73
CA LYS A 414 5.28 -20.92 -10.73
C LYS A 414 5.31 -21.69 -9.42
N ASN A 415 5.20 -21.00 -8.29
CA ASN A 415 5.10 -21.65 -6.99
C ASN A 415 3.80 -22.44 -6.86
N ILE A 416 2.68 -21.91 -7.34
CA ILE A 416 1.38 -22.61 -7.38
C ILE A 416 1.47 -23.85 -8.28
N GLU A 417 2.02 -23.70 -9.49
CA GLU A 417 2.18 -24.81 -10.43
C GLU A 417 3.08 -25.91 -9.84
N THR A 418 4.20 -25.52 -9.23
CA THR A 418 5.11 -26.46 -8.58
C THR A 418 4.41 -27.19 -7.42
N ALA A 419 3.73 -26.46 -6.55
CA ALA A 419 2.99 -27.05 -5.42
C ALA A 419 1.87 -27.99 -5.90
N TYR A 420 1.13 -27.59 -6.94
CA TYR A 420 0.10 -28.41 -7.56
C TYR A 420 0.67 -29.71 -8.16
N MET A 421 1.73 -29.60 -8.96
CA MET A 421 2.36 -30.76 -9.59
C MET A 421 2.98 -31.72 -8.55
N LEU A 422 3.58 -31.20 -7.49
CA LEU A 422 4.09 -32.02 -6.38
C LEU A 422 2.96 -32.71 -5.60
N ALA A 423 1.84 -32.05 -5.42
CA ALA A 423 0.72 -32.58 -4.64
C ALA A 423 -0.14 -33.59 -5.43
N LEU A 424 -0.46 -33.31 -6.69
CA LEU A 424 -1.47 -34.02 -7.47
C LEU A 424 -0.97 -34.58 -8.79
N GLY A 425 0.09 -34.00 -9.40
CA GLY A 425 0.53 -34.30 -10.74
C GLY A 425 0.82 -35.77 -10.99
N SER A 426 1.42 -36.50 -10.03
CA SER A 426 1.68 -37.93 -10.16
C SER A 426 0.42 -38.80 -10.15
N LEU A 427 -0.62 -38.38 -9.44
CA LEU A 427 -1.91 -39.08 -9.38
C LEU A 427 -2.73 -38.81 -10.63
N GLU A 428 -2.76 -37.59 -11.09
CA GLU A 428 -3.43 -37.21 -12.35
C GLU A 428 -2.81 -37.88 -13.55
N TYR A 429 -1.49 -37.92 -13.61
CA TYR A 429 -0.77 -38.66 -14.65
C TYR A 429 -1.18 -40.15 -14.69
N LYS A 430 -1.20 -40.80 -13.51
CA LYS A 430 -1.61 -42.21 -13.41
C LYS A 430 -3.07 -42.42 -13.83
N ALA A 431 -3.97 -41.51 -13.45
CA ALA A 431 -5.37 -41.59 -13.83
C ALA A 431 -5.53 -41.45 -15.34
N PHE A 432 -4.89 -40.44 -15.94
CA PHE A 432 -4.95 -40.22 -17.38
C PHE A 432 -4.29 -41.34 -18.17
N GLU A 433 -3.14 -41.88 -17.75
CA GLU A 433 -2.49 -43.04 -18.36
C GLU A 433 -3.42 -44.27 -18.34
N LEU A 434 -4.05 -44.51 -17.19
CA LEU A 434 -4.97 -45.65 -17.06
C LEU A 434 -6.24 -45.46 -17.87
N GLN A 435 -6.77 -44.28 -17.95
CA GLN A 435 -7.91 -43.92 -18.81
C GLN A 435 -7.58 -44.17 -20.28
N CYS A 436 -6.41 -43.76 -20.75
CA CYS A 436 -5.94 -44.04 -22.11
C CYS A 436 -5.86 -45.54 -22.38
N LYS A 437 -5.34 -46.30 -21.41
CA LYS A 437 -5.26 -47.79 -21.52
C LYS A 437 -6.65 -48.42 -21.61
N VAL A 438 -7.62 -47.96 -20.82
CA VAL A 438 -9.01 -48.43 -20.85
C VAL A 438 -9.67 -48.14 -22.20
N LEU A 439 -9.54 -46.88 -22.68
CA LEU A 439 -10.11 -46.44 -23.95
C LEU A 439 -9.49 -47.26 -25.12
N ARG A 440 -8.17 -47.47 -25.08
CA ARG A 440 -7.45 -48.28 -26.09
C ARG A 440 -7.92 -49.74 -26.07
N LEU A 441 -8.11 -50.34 -24.89
CA LEU A 441 -8.64 -51.70 -24.77
C LEU A 441 -10.07 -51.81 -25.30
N ARG A 442 -10.94 -50.88 -24.95
CA ARG A 442 -12.31 -50.81 -25.44
C ARG A 442 -12.33 -50.72 -26.96
N ARG A 443 -11.56 -49.80 -27.54
CA ARG A 443 -11.45 -49.63 -28.99
C ARG A 443 -10.92 -50.90 -29.69
N LYS A 444 -9.93 -51.57 -29.08
CA LYS A 444 -9.40 -52.81 -29.55
C LYS A 444 -10.45 -53.92 -29.63
N ILE A 445 -11.27 -54.03 -28.59
CA ILE A 445 -12.41 -54.94 -28.53
C ILE A 445 -13.40 -54.66 -29.66
N ASP A 446 -13.76 -53.38 -29.86
CA ASP A 446 -14.68 -52.95 -30.90
C ASP A 446 -14.18 -53.29 -32.31
N LEU A 447 -12.88 -53.08 -32.60
CA LEU A 447 -12.24 -53.42 -33.87
C LEU A 447 -12.21 -54.93 -34.10
N ILE A 448 -11.91 -55.73 -33.07
CA ILE A 448 -11.95 -57.17 -33.14
C ILE A 448 -13.36 -57.67 -33.38
N GLN A 449 -14.33 -57.13 -32.66
CA GLN A 449 -15.75 -57.49 -32.81
C GLN A 449 -16.30 -57.16 -34.21
N ALA A 450 -15.92 -55.99 -34.74
CA ALA A 450 -16.30 -55.58 -36.10
C ALA A 450 -15.75 -56.57 -37.16
N LYS A 451 -14.48 -57.03 -37.02
CA LYS A 451 -13.88 -58.01 -37.92
C LYS A 451 -14.53 -59.37 -37.75
N LYS A 452 -14.85 -59.82 -36.51
CA LYS A 452 -15.61 -61.08 -36.29
C LYS A 452 -16.97 -61.05 -36.97
N ASN A 453 -17.71 -59.93 -36.82
CA ASN A 453 -19.03 -59.77 -37.41
C ASN A 453 -19.03 -59.79 -38.94
N ARG A 454 -17.89 -59.37 -39.57
CA ARG A 454 -17.68 -59.37 -41.01
C ARG A 454 -17.05 -60.69 -41.51
N GLN A 455 -16.77 -61.63 -40.62
CA GLN A 455 -16.07 -62.90 -40.92
C GLN A 455 -14.68 -62.69 -41.56
N GLU A 456 -14.02 -61.58 -41.25
CA GLU A 456 -12.67 -61.25 -41.73
C GLU A 456 -11.59 -61.92 -40.85
N LYS A 457 -10.43 -62.15 -41.41
CA LYS A 457 -9.28 -62.63 -40.63
C LYS A 457 -8.77 -61.60 -39.69
N ILE A 458 -8.69 -61.87 -38.39
CA ILE A 458 -8.16 -61.01 -37.40
C ILE A 458 -6.65 -60.97 -37.46
N VAL A 459 -6.06 -59.86 -37.88
CA VAL A 459 -4.62 -59.60 -37.87
C VAL A 459 -4.34 -58.59 -36.77
N LEU A 460 -3.82 -59.05 -35.63
CA LEU A 460 -3.60 -58.21 -34.44
C LEU A 460 -2.61 -57.08 -34.68
N SER A 461 -1.58 -57.26 -35.51
CA SER A 461 -0.61 -56.22 -35.88
C SER A 461 -1.27 -55.04 -36.60
N ALA A 462 -2.19 -55.31 -37.52
CA ALA A 462 -2.91 -54.26 -38.23
C ALA A 462 -3.87 -53.48 -37.31
N ILE A 463 -4.46 -54.18 -36.32
CA ILE A 463 -5.30 -53.51 -35.29
C ILE A 463 -4.44 -52.62 -34.38
N GLU A 464 -3.26 -53.08 -33.99
CA GLU A 464 -2.32 -52.27 -33.18
C GLU A 464 -1.84 -51.02 -33.94
N GLU A 465 -1.59 -51.15 -35.24
CA GLU A 465 -1.18 -50.06 -36.10
C GLU A 465 -2.27 -48.96 -36.15
N THR A 466 -3.52 -49.37 -36.38
CA THR A 466 -4.68 -48.46 -36.32
C THR A 466 -4.84 -47.80 -34.93
N LEU A 467 -4.66 -48.57 -33.87
CA LEU A 467 -4.72 -48.04 -32.51
C LEU A 467 -3.58 -47.06 -32.20
N ASN A 468 -2.37 -47.29 -32.74
CA ASN A 468 -1.26 -46.36 -32.56
C ASN A 468 -1.53 -45.03 -33.25
N GLU A 469 -2.15 -45.06 -34.44
CA GLU A 469 -2.54 -43.84 -35.15
C GLU A 469 -3.67 -43.10 -34.40
N GLU A 470 -4.75 -43.80 -34.02
CA GLU A 470 -5.90 -43.22 -33.33
C GLU A 470 -5.52 -42.66 -31.94
N PHE A 471 -4.55 -43.24 -31.25
CA PHE A 471 -4.14 -42.84 -29.90
C PHE A 471 -2.83 -42.01 -29.87
N ALA A 472 -2.31 -41.59 -31.01
CA ALA A 472 -1.10 -40.77 -31.08
C ALA A 472 -1.26 -39.42 -30.32
N GLU A 473 -2.43 -38.81 -30.40
CA GLU A 473 -2.72 -37.55 -29.69
C GLU A 473 -2.74 -37.73 -28.16
N TYR A 474 -3.32 -38.81 -27.65
CA TYR A 474 -3.29 -39.11 -26.21
C TYR A 474 -1.86 -39.36 -25.71
N GLN A 475 -1.01 -40.00 -26.53
CA GLN A 475 0.40 -40.20 -26.19
C GLN A 475 1.13 -38.85 -26.12
N ARG A 476 0.86 -37.95 -27.06
CA ARG A 476 1.42 -36.60 -27.04
C ARG A 476 1.01 -35.82 -25.77
N GLN A 477 -0.24 -35.92 -25.35
CA GLN A 477 -0.72 -35.29 -24.13
C GLN A 477 -0.08 -35.85 -22.84
N LEU A 478 0.19 -37.18 -22.81
CA LEU A 478 0.94 -37.81 -21.72
C LEU A 478 2.38 -37.30 -21.67
N ASP A 479 3.04 -37.21 -22.83
CA ASP A 479 4.40 -36.68 -22.91
C ASP A 479 4.48 -35.20 -22.52
N GLU A 480 3.46 -34.40 -22.87
CA GLU A 480 3.33 -33.01 -22.43
C GLU A 480 3.15 -32.90 -20.92
N GLN A 481 2.35 -33.75 -20.27
CA GLN A 481 2.21 -33.78 -18.81
C GLN A 481 3.52 -34.16 -18.11
N ILE A 482 4.24 -35.16 -18.63
CA ILE A 482 5.57 -35.50 -18.11
C ILE A 482 6.52 -34.30 -18.23
N ASN A 483 6.51 -33.61 -19.37
CA ASN A 483 7.35 -32.43 -19.58
C ASN A 483 7.00 -31.30 -18.65
N LYS A 484 5.70 -31.05 -18.36
CA LYS A 484 5.26 -30.07 -17.36
C LYS A 484 5.74 -30.46 -15.96
N MET A 485 5.64 -31.75 -15.60
CA MET A 485 6.10 -32.23 -14.30
C MET A 485 7.63 -32.13 -14.16
N ASN A 486 8.38 -32.45 -15.24
CA ASN A 486 9.82 -32.27 -15.26
C ASN A 486 10.23 -30.79 -15.17
N LYS A 487 9.53 -29.91 -15.89
CA LYS A 487 9.74 -28.46 -15.78
C LYS A 487 9.45 -27.94 -14.36
N ALA A 488 8.41 -28.43 -13.69
CA ALA A 488 8.11 -28.08 -12.30
C ALA A 488 9.21 -28.58 -11.34
N LEU A 489 9.76 -29.78 -11.60
CA LEU A 489 10.88 -30.34 -10.84
C LEU A 489 12.21 -29.59 -11.11
N ASP A 490 12.45 -29.16 -12.34
CA ASP A 490 13.64 -28.42 -12.72
C ASP A 490 13.58 -26.95 -12.31
N HIS A 491 12.37 -26.39 -12.17
CA HIS A 491 12.18 -25.03 -11.70
C HIS A 491 12.66 -24.83 -10.25
N SER A 492 12.68 -25.89 -9.44
CA SER A 492 13.33 -25.87 -8.14
C SER A 492 14.86 -25.66 -8.22
N LYS A 493 15.44 -25.64 -9.43
CA LYS A 493 16.90 -25.58 -9.69
C LYS A 493 17.34 -24.37 -10.53
N GLY A 494 16.44 -23.47 -10.94
CA GLY A 494 16.72 -22.29 -11.75
C GLY A 494 17.06 -22.59 -13.22
N THR A 495 16.29 -22.02 -14.16
CA THR A 495 16.54 -22.19 -15.61
C THR A 495 17.47 -21.11 -16.14
N PRO A 496 18.54 -21.42 -16.88
CA PRO A 496 19.35 -20.42 -17.56
C PRO A 496 18.61 -19.87 -18.81
N LEU A 497 18.68 -18.55 -18.97
CA LEU A 497 18.28 -17.84 -20.21
C LEU A 497 19.13 -18.31 -21.40
N THR A 498 18.59 -18.25 -22.62
CA THR A 498 19.37 -18.47 -23.83
C THR A 498 20.48 -17.43 -24.00
N GLU A 499 21.54 -17.74 -24.74
CA GLU A 499 22.64 -16.77 -24.96
C GLU A 499 22.17 -15.50 -25.68
N GLU A 500 21.18 -15.59 -26.55
CA GLU A 500 20.62 -14.46 -27.28
C GLU A 500 19.78 -13.57 -26.38
N GLU A 501 18.91 -14.16 -25.57
CA GLU A 501 18.11 -13.44 -24.57
C GLU A 501 19.00 -12.77 -23.51
N THR A 502 20.05 -13.44 -23.07
CA THR A 502 21.02 -12.87 -22.13
C THR A 502 21.75 -11.65 -22.72
N LYS A 503 22.09 -11.70 -24.01
CA LYS A 503 22.73 -10.55 -24.70
C LYS A 503 21.75 -9.38 -24.86
N GLU A 504 20.50 -9.66 -25.19
CA GLU A 504 19.47 -8.64 -25.38
C GLU A 504 19.10 -7.97 -24.04
N ILE A 505 18.87 -8.74 -22.98
CA ILE A 505 18.64 -8.26 -21.61
C ILE A 505 19.76 -7.32 -21.16
N LYS A 506 21.01 -7.73 -21.31
CA LYS A 506 22.17 -6.92 -20.96
C LYS A 506 22.25 -5.62 -21.75
N LYS A 507 21.89 -5.65 -23.02
CA LYS A 507 21.89 -4.46 -23.90
C LYS A 507 20.81 -3.46 -23.47
N ILE A 508 19.60 -3.96 -23.25
CA ILE A 508 18.45 -3.10 -22.86
C ILE A 508 18.70 -2.51 -21.48
N TYR A 509 19.08 -3.33 -20.51
CA TYR A 509 19.37 -2.89 -19.16
C TYR A 509 20.48 -1.84 -19.10
N ARG A 510 21.56 -2.02 -19.87
CA ARG A 510 22.62 -1.02 -20.01
C ARG A 510 22.12 0.34 -20.51
N ASN A 511 21.18 0.35 -21.45
CA ASN A 511 20.58 1.58 -21.94
C ASN A 511 19.72 2.26 -20.85
N ILE A 512 18.98 1.50 -20.07
CA ILE A 512 18.17 2.00 -18.95
C ILE A 512 19.08 2.58 -17.86
N VAL A 513 20.12 1.85 -17.46
CA VAL A 513 21.14 2.35 -16.50
C VAL A 513 21.74 3.67 -16.97
N LYS A 514 22.13 3.75 -18.26
CA LYS A 514 22.71 4.97 -18.82
C LYS A 514 21.77 6.18 -18.77
N ALA A 515 20.47 5.95 -18.81
CA ALA A 515 19.47 7.03 -18.86
C ALA A 515 18.86 7.39 -17.49
N LEU A 516 18.83 6.45 -16.52
CA LEU A 516 18.09 6.63 -15.26
C LEU A 516 18.91 6.36 -13.99
N HIS A 517 20.17 5.93 -14.10
CA HIS A 517 20.92 5.62 -12.89
C HIS A 517 21.14 6.88 -12.02
N PRO A 518 20.79 6.86 -10.72
CA PRO A 518 20.89 8.05 -9.85
C PRO A 518 22.29 8.66 -9.79
N ASP A 519 23.34 7.83 -9.81
CA ASP A 519 24.73 8.31 -9.81
C ASP A 519 25.17 8.99 -11.12
N LEU A 520 24.47 8.73 -12.22
CA LEU A 520 24.73 9.34 -13.52
C LEU A 520 23.84 10.56 -13.77
N HIS A 521 22.69 10.62 -13.11
CA HIS A 521 21.68 11.63 -13.26
C HIS A 521 21.14 12.05 -11.89
N PRO A 522 21.83 12.93 -11.16
CA PRO A 522 21.36 13.38 -9.83
C PRO A 522 20.01 14.11 -9.86
N GLU A 523 19.58 14.54 -11.06
CA GLU A 523 18.33 15.23 -11.33
C GLU A 523 17.14 14.31 -11.62
N VAL A 524 17.31 12.98 -11.52
CA VAL A 524 16.18 12.05 -11.78
C VAL A 524 15.08 12.23 -10.75
N THR A 525 13.84 12.27 -11.25
CA THR A 525 12.66 12.37 -10.40
C THR A 525 12.44 11.06 -9.62
N PRO A 526 11.72 11.10 -8.48
CA PRO A 526 11.36 9.89 -7.72
C PRO A 526 10.71 8.80 -8.59
N SER A 527 9.85 9.20 -9.54
CA SER A 527 9.24 8.27 -10.51
C SER A 527 10.27 7.61 -11.43
N GLN A 528 11.32 8.31 -11.81
CA GLN A 528 12.40 7.75 -12.62
C GLN A 528 13.30 6.82 -11.79
N VAL A 529 13.54 7.13 -10.51
CA VAL A 529 14.23 6.23 -9.58
C VAL A 529 13.44 4.93 -9.42
N GLN A 530 12.13 5.02 -9.22
CA GLN A 530 11.26 3.84 -9.13
C GLN A 530 11.28 3.03 -10.43
N LEU A 531 11.23 3.69 -11.59
CA LEU A 531 11.34 3.04 -12.89
C LEU A 531 12.68 2.32 -13.05
N PHE A 532 13.76 2.89 -12.52
CA PHE A 532 15.08 2.27 -12.50
C PHE A 532 15.11 1.04 -11.58
N GLN A 533 14.55 1.12 -10.36
CA GLN A 533 14.44 -0.02 -9.45
C GLN A 533 13.67 -1.19 -10.09
N ASN A 534 12.55 -0.89 -10.77
CA ASN A 534 11.79 -1.88 -11.51
C ASN A 534 12.61 -2.53 -12.64
N ALA A 535 13.49 -1.74 -13.29
CA ALA A 535 14.39 -2.29 -14.31
C ALA A 535 15.47 -3.20 -13.70
N VAL A 536 15.97 -2.87 -12.51
CA VAL A 536 16.91 -3.73 -11.77
C VAL A 536 16.26 -5.07 -11.45
N GLU A 537 15.04 -5.07 -10.91
CA GLU A 537 14.31 -6.30 -10.58
C GLU A 537 13.97 -7.11 -11.83
N ALA A 538 13.51 -6.47 -12.91
CA ALA A 538 13.28 -7.15 -14.18
C ALA A 538 14.57 -7.77 -14.76
N TYR A 539 15.69 -7.11 -14.58
CA TYR A 539 17.00 -7.63 -14.98
C TYR A 539 17.41 -8.83 -14.12
N GLU A 540 17.26 -8.77 -12.81
CA GLU A 540 17.57 -9.87 -11.88
C GLU A 540 16.71 -11.11 -12.13
N HIS A 541 15.45 -10.92 -12.51
CA HIS A 541 14.54 -12.03 -12.84
C HIS A 541 14.62 -12.49 -14.31
N GLY A 542 15.43 -11.83 -15.14
CA GLY A 542 15.59 -12.19 -16.55
C GLY A 542 14.40 -11.86 -17.44
N ASP A 543 13.55 -10.88 -17.05
CA ASP A 543 12.36 -10.52 -17.81
C ASP A 543 12.65 -9.52 -18.94
N LEU A 544 12.88 -10.09 -20.11
CA LEU A 544 13.13 -9.33 -21.33
C LEU A 544 11.96 -8.41 -21.74
N ASN A 545 10.71 -8.84 -21.49
CA ASN A 545 9.55 -8.08 -21.93
C ASN A 545 9.37 -6.80 -21.08
N SER A 546 9.50 -6.92 -19.76
CA SER A 546 9.45 -5.76 -18.87
C SER A 546 10.60 -4.79 -19.15
N LEU A 547 11.80 -5.28 -19.38
CA LEU A 547 12.93 -4.45 -19.78
C LEU A 547 12.69 -3.72 -21.11
N ARG A 548 12.09 -4.38 -22.11
CA ARG A 548 11.70 -3.71 -23.37
C ARG A 548 10.70 -2.60 -23.15
N ILE A 549 9.66 -2.84 -22.32
CA ILE A 549 8.64 -1.82 -22.01
C ILE A 549 9.28 -0.66 -21.26
N ILE A 550 10.06 -0.93 -20.21
CA ILE A 550 10.78 0.10 -19.46
C ILE A 550 11.72 0.88 -20.39
N SER A 551 12.44 0.21 -21.28
CA SER A 551 13.30 0.87 -22.26
C SER A 551 12.55 1.83 -23.17
N THR A 552 11.30 1.52 -23.56
CA THR A 552 10.47 2.46 -24.35
C THR A 552 9.99 3.66 -23.54
N MET A 553 9.91 3.54 -22.23
CA MET A 553 9.57 4.64 -21.32
C MET A 553 10.75 5.59 -21.09
N VAL A 554 11.95 5.06 -21.19
CA VAL A 554 13.22 5.76 -20.93
C VAL A 554 13.76 6.47 -22.19
N ALA A 555 13.17 6.21 -23.37
CA ALA A 555 13.59 6.82 -24.64
C ALA A 555 13.49 8.35 -24.56
N GLU A 556 14.63 8.97 -24.35
CA GLU A 556 15.00 10.40 -24.29
C GLU A 556 14.16 11.28 -23.37
N PRO A 557 14.78 12.03 -22.45
CA PRO A 557 14.10 13.11 -21.76
C PRO A 557 13.64 14.09 -22.84
N ILE A 558 12.32 14.20 -23.02
CA ILE A 558 11.73 15.23 -23.86
C ILE A 558 11.97 16.55 -23.11
N VAL A 559 13.11 17.18 -23.37
CA VAL A 559 13.34 18.58 -23.03
C VAL A 559 12.48 19.36 -24.00
N VAL A 560 11.22 19.51 -23.67
CA VAL A 560 10.28 20.27 -24.48
C VAL A 560 10.14 21.62 -23.82
N GLU A 561 10.67 22.65 -24.48
CA GLU A 561 10.31 24.01 -24.13
C GLU A 561 8.79 24.21 -24.32
N PRO A 562 8.13 24.97 -23.44
CA PRO A 562 6.68 25.20 -23.53
C PRO A 562 6.29 25.84 -24.86
N SER A 563 5.64 25.09 -25.72
CA SER A 563 5.13 25.54 -27.02
C SER A 563 3.85 24.79 -27.38
N GLU A 564 3.04 25.29 -28.27
CA GLU A 564 1.82 24.60 -28.75
C GLU A 564 2.12 23.22 -29.37
N SER A 565 3.31 23.03 -29.94
CA SER A 565 3.76 21.71 -30.43
C SER A 565 4.09 20.74 -29.29
N ALA A 566 4.55 21.23 -28.15
CA ALA A 566 4.86 20.47 -26.96
C ALA A 566 3.61 19.86 -26.32
N LEU A 567 2.51 20.60 -26.26
CA LEU A 567 1.21 20.09 -25.78
C LEU A 567 0.73 18.89 -26.60
N THR A 568 0.88 18.98 -27.93
CA THR A 568 0.47 17.90 -28.84
C THR A 568 1.32 16.64 -28.64
N VAL A 569 2.61 16.78 -28.36
CA VAL A 569 3.51 15.64 -28.08
C VAL A 569 3.17 14.99 -26.76
N LEU A 570 2.96 15.77 -25.70
CA LEU A 570 2.57 15.25 -24.38
C LEU A 570 1.19 14.58 -24.40
N ALA A 571 0.22 15.14 -25.15
CA ALA A 571 -1.10 14.54 -25.31
C ALA A 571 -1.04 13.17 -26.00
N LYS A 572 -0.22 13.04 -27.05
CA LYS A 572 0.00 11.75 -27.74
C LYS A 572 0.70 10.73 -26.83
N GLU A 573 1.68 11.18 -26.06
CA GLU A 573 2.38 10.32 -25.12
C GLU A 573 1.44 9.83 -24.01
N LYS A 574 0.60 10.70 -23.44
CA LYS A 574 -0.45 10.33 -22.49
C LYS A 574 -1.40 9.27 -23.08
N GLU A 575 -1.87 9.46 -24.31
CA GLU A 575 -2.74 8.47 -24.97
C GLU A 575 -2.04 7.12 -25.18
N ARG A 576 -0.76 7.14 -25.57
CA ARG A 576 0.06 5.94 -25.73
C ARG A 576 0.20 5.17 -24.41
N LEU A 577 0.56 5.89 -23.33
CA LEU A 577 0.72 5.30 -22.00
C LEU A 577 -0.61 4.77 -21.44
N ALA A 578 -1.72 5.48 -21.63
CA ALA A 578 -3.03 5.00 -21.21
C ALA A 578 -3.41 3.67 -21.88
N LYS A 579 -3.12 3.50 -23.19
CA LYS A 579 -3.33 2.23 -23.89
C LYS A 579 -2.43 1.11 -23.35
N THR A 580 -1.18 1.44 -23.02
CA THR A 580 -0.24 0.47 -22.42
C THR A 580 -0.72 0.03 -21.05
N LEU A 581 -1.26 0.95 -20.24
CA LEU A 581 -1.82 0.68 -18.93
C LEU A 581 -2.96 -0.35 -18.99
N GLU A 582 -3.93 -0.12 -19.89
CA GLU A 582 -5.05 -1.05 -20.10
C GLU A 582 -4.59 -2.44 -20.52
N LEU A 583 -3.63 -2.53 -21.46
CA LEU A 583 -3.06 -3.81 -21.88
C LEU A 583 -2.42 -4.59 -20.71
N ILE A 584 -1.72 -3.90 -19.82
CA ILE A 584 -1.09 -4.55 -18.66
C ILE A 584 -2.15 -5.02 -17.66
N ARG A 585 -3.19 -4.22 -17.42
CA ARG A 585 -4.34 -4.61 -16.57
C ARG A 585 -5.07 -5.83 -17.11
N GLU A 586 -5.29 -5.89 -18.43
CA GLU A 586 -5.87 -7.06 -19.10
C GLU A 586 -4.98 -8.30 -18.91
N GLN A 587 -3.66 -8.17 -19.09
CA GLN A 587 -2.71 -9.26 -18.86
C GLN A 587 -2.73 -9.76 -17.41
N ILE A 588 -2.80 -8.87 -16.43
CA ILE A 588 -2.91 -9.26 -15.01
C ILE A 588 -4.22 -10.00 -14.74
N ALA A 589 -5.33 -9.51 -15.30
CA ALA A 589 -6.65 -10.15 -15.15
C ALA A 589 -6.66 -11.55 -15.82
N GLU A 590 -6.06 -11.70 -16.99
CA GLU A 590 -5.90 -12.98 -17.69
C GLU A 590 -5.08 -13.96 -16.85
N ILE A 591 -3.92 -13.55 -16.32
CA ILE A 591 -3.11 -14.40 -15.43
C ILE A 591 -3.91 -14.87 -14.21
N LYS A 592 -4.69 -13.97 -13.59
CA LYS A 592 -5.51 -14.30 -12.42
C LYS A 592 -6.71 -15.21 -12.75
N SER A 593 -7.17 -15.24 -14.01
CA SER A 593 -8.30 -16.06 -14.46
C SER A 593 -7.91 -17.45 -14.95
N GLU A 594 -6.62 -17.70 -15.18
CA GLU A 594 -6.12 -18.92 -15.79
C GLU A 594 -5.33 -19.80 -14.81
N PHE A 595 -5.11 -21.07 -15.24
CA PHE A 595 -4.13 -21.93 -14.59
C PHE A 595 -2.70 -21.36 -14.81
N PRO A 596 -1.83 -21.38 -13.77
CA PRO A 596 -2.00 -22.04 -12.47
C PRO A 596 -2.62 -21.17 -11.35
N TYR A 597 -2.87 -19.87 -11.55
CA TYR A 597 -3.34 -18.97 -10.49
C TYR A 597 -4.67 -19.42 -9.87
N THR A 598 -5.60 -19.93 -10.69
CA THR A 598 -6.90 -20.45 -10.24
C THR A 598 -6.79 -21.63 -9.26
N MET A 599 -5.62 -22.28 -9.20
CA MET A 599 -5.35 -23.39 -8.25
C MET A 599 -4.80 -22.91 -6.91
N ARG A 600 -4.64 -21.60 -6.71
CA ARG A 600 -4.05 -21.02 -5.51
C ARG A 600 -4.75 -21.47 -4.23
N GLU A 601 -6.07 -21.33 -4.16
CA GLU A 601 -6.84 -21.74 -2.99
C GLU A 601 -6.75 -23.24 -2.69
N LEU A 602 -6.59 -24.05 -3.73
CA LEU A 602 -6.48 -25.49 -3.59
C LEU A 602 -5.11 -25.87 -3.00
N VAL A 603 -4.02 -25.27 -3.50
CA VAL A 603 -2.67 -25.61 -3.03
C VAL A 603 -2.33 -24.99 -1.67
N GLU A 604 -2.99 -23.91 -1.27
CA GLU A 604 -2.83 -23.28 0.03
C GLU A 604 -3.60 -24.01 1.15
N SER A 605 -4.57 -24.91 0.80
CA SER A 605 -5.35 -25.66 1.79
C SER A 605 -5.01 -27.16 1.77
N PRO A 606 -4.36 -27.68 2.83
CA PRO A 606 -4.09 -29.12 2.95
C PRO A 606 -5.35 -29.99 2.88
N GLU A 607 -6.50 -29.46 3.39
CA GLU A 607 -7.78 -30.16 3.37
C GLU A 607 -8.31 -30.29 1.94
N LYS A 608 -8.32 -29.20 1.15
CA LYS A 608 -8.74 -29.24 -0.27
C LYS A 608 -7.84 -30.15 -1.11
N ILE A 609 -6.52 -30.17 -0.83
CA ILE A 609 -5.58 -31.12 -1.46
C ILE A 609 -5.95 -32.56 -1.10
N ALA A 610 -6.26 -32.86 0.15
CA ALA A 610 -6.64 -34.20 0.59
C ALA A 610 -7.97 -34.66 -0.05
N GLU A 611 -8.96 -33.78 -0.12
CA GLU A 611 -10.21 -34.06 -0.83
C GLU A 611 -9.96 -34.36 -2.31
N LYS A 612 -9.16 -33.53 -2.98
CA LYS A 612 -8.85 -33.74 -4.40
C LYS A 612 -8.05 -35.01 -4.68
N LYS A 613 -7.15 -35.38 -3.76
CA LYS A 613 -6.45 -36.67 -3.82
C LYS A 613 -7.44 -37.85 -3.71
N ALA A 614 -8.38 -37.79 -2.79
CA ALA A 614 -9.38 -38.83 -2.60
C ALA A 614 -10.25 -39.00 -3.86
N GLU A 615 -10.70 -37.90 -4.48
CA GLU A 615 -11.44 -37.94 -5.75
C GLU A 615 -10.66 -38.62 -6.87
N ILE A 616 -9.35 -38.30 -7.01
CA ILE A 616 -8.51 -38.89 -8.05
C ILE A 616 -8.25 -40.39 -7.74
N GLU A 617 -8.07 -40.76 -6.48
CA GLU A 617 -7.88 -42.15 -6.04
C GLU A 617 -9.15 -42.99 -6.27
N GLU A 618 -10.34 -42.42 -6.05
CA GLU A 618 -11.62 -43.04 -6.40
C GLU A 618 -11.72 -43.29 -7.92
N THR A 619 -11.45 -42.25 -8.72
CA THR A 619 -11.38 -42.36 -10.19
C THR A 619 -10.37 -43.41 -10.64
N LEU A 620 -9.18 -43.48 -10.02
CA LEU A 620 -8.18 -44.50 -10.31
C LEU A 620 -8.70 -45.92 -10.00
N THR A 621 -9.49 -46.06 -8.95
CA THR A 621 -10.07 -47.37 -8.58
C THR A 621 -11.10 -47.80 -9.62
N GLU A 622 -12.04 -46.90 -10.00
CA GLU A 622 -13.00 -47.17 -11.08
C GLU A 622 -12.34 -47.50 -12.41
N LEU A 623 -11.28 -46.78 -12.78
CA LEU A 623 -10.53 -47.04 -14.00
C LEU A 623 -9.79 -48.39 -13.97
N LYS A 624 -9.29 -48.83 -12.80
CA LYS A 624 -8.67 -50.15 -12.63
C LYS A 624 -9.70 -51.25 -12.82
N GLU A 625 -10.86 -51.12 -12.21
CA GLU A 625 -11.95 -52.09 -12.39
C GLU A 625 -12.36 -52.17 -13.87
N ALA A 626 -12.50 -51.04 -14.54
CA ALA A 626 -12.79 -50.98 -15.97
C ALA A 626 -11.67 -51.63 -16.82
N TYR A 627 -10.42 -51.37 -16.48
CA TYR A 627 -9.27 -51.97 -17.16
C TYR A 627 -9.26 -53.50 -17.02
N ASP A 628 -9.48 -54.00 -15.81
CA ASP A 628 -9.53 -55.43 -15.55
C ASP A 628 -10.72 -56.10 -16.26
N PHE A 629 -11.87 -55.46 -16.25
CA PHE A 629 -13.04 -55.93 -17.00
C PHE A 629 -12.80 -56.04 -18.50
N TYR A 630 -12.29 -54.98 -19.13
CA TYR A 630 -12.02 -55.00 -20.57
C TYR A 630 -10.85 -55.91 -20.92
N SER A 631 -9.84 -56.04 -20.05
CA SER A 631 -8.72 -57.00 -20.24
C SER A 631 -9.21 -58.44 -20.20
N ALA A 632 -10.11 -58.78 -19.26
CA ALA A 632 -10.70 -60.13 -19.20
C ALA A 632 -11.57 -60.40 -20.43
N LYS A 633 -12.40 -59.45 -20.86
CA LYS A 633 -13.22 -59.54 -22.06
C LYS A 633 -12.40 -59.71 -23.32
N LEU A 634 -11.29 -58.99 -23.46
CA LEU A 634 -10.37 -59.14 -24.59
C LEU A 634 -9.74 -60.54 -24.62
N LYS A 635 -9.30 -61.05 -23.46
CA LYS A 635 -8.75 -62.42 -23.34
C LYS A 635 -9.76 -63.48 -23.75
N GLU A 636 -11.03 -63.33 -23.35
CA GLU A 636 -12.11 -64.21 -23.73
C GLU A 636 -12.36 -64.20 -25.26
N MET A 637 -12.34 -62.99 -25.85
CA MET A 637 -12.54 -62.82 -27.29
C MET A 637 -11.43 -63.38 -28.16
N LEU A 638 -10.21 -63.50 -27.62
CA LEU A 638 -9.03 -64.02 -28.31
C LEU A 638 -8.82 -65.56 -28.12
N ARG A 639 -9.56 -66.17 -27.21
CA ARG A 639 -9.68 -67.63 -27.08
C ARG A 639 -10.64 -68.15 -28.11
#